data_d468c3082ccf1d4a79f94b233954d59d
#
_entry.id   d468c3082ccf1d4a79f94b233954d59d
#
_cell.length_a   1.000
_cell.length_b   1.000
_cell.length_c   1.000
_cell.angle_alpha   90.00
_cell.angle_beta   90.00
_cell.angle_gamma   90.00
#
_symmetry.space_group_name_H-M   'P 1'
#
loop_
_entity.id
_entity.type
_entity.pdbx_description
1 polymer ?
#
loop_
_entity_poly.entity_id
_entity_poly.type
_entity_poly.pdbx_seq_one_letter_code
_entity_poly.pdbx_strand_id
1 'polypeptide(L)'
;MTALALCTLLSGCEKEEAVNANAWRVEAVLSPGGVGDQGYNDKILRGLQLAAAQYGFTLAFHIPKEKRQAEDIYEAWRNSQPGEGCERSLFVFSGSEYEYLLDSLPLPQDERKDVLMFETDRQVEGVYTFNVGCYAASYLAGATSVLDTGGEEQKALVIAANPHDKQVKRAVDGYRDGYLAAGGDGCDVHYLSEEPDGGYRMQDEVYKFCMENDGNYLYYFSAAGASNKGMYRFSREAYNFAVGMDDDMGLFSSFISMSVVKHMDRVVFDVIGDLLNNRKIPYHQAFTYTSGYEELVFSPEVTEDWFLDISEIKKRIVEIEQRYEESYQ
;
A
#
# COMPACT_ATOMS: atom_id res chain seq x y z
N MET A 1 -67.31 -5.55 3.79
CA MET A 1 -66.62 -4.27 3.45
C MET A 1 -65.37 -4.18 4.30
N THR A 2 -64.25 -4.60 3.77
CA THR A 2 -62.95 -4.64 4.45
C THR A 2 -62.08 -3.54 3.81
N ALA A 3 -61.75 -2.53 4.58
CA ALA A 3 -60.89 -1.42 4.13
C ALA A 3 -59.43 -1.85 4.21
N LEU A 4 -58.74 -1.86 3.05
CA LEU A 4 -57.31 -2.10 2.93
C LEU A 4 -56.57 -0.78 3.14
N ALA A 5 -55.82 -0.65 4.26
CA ALA A 5 -54.95 0.47 4.51
C ALA A 5 -53.65 0.30 3.75
N LEU A 6 -53.43 1.17 2.78
CA LEU A 6 -52.20 1.26 1.99
C LEU A 6 -51.16 2.11 2.76
N CYS A 7 -50.18 1.44 3.41
CA CYS A 7 -49.02 2.13 3.98
C CYS A 7 -48.03 2.49 2.85
N THR A 8 -48.02 3.78 2.50
CA THR A 8 -46.96 4.34 1.66
C THR A 8 -45.71 4.55 2.50
N LEU A 9 -44.70 3.69 2.32
CA LEU A 9 -43.34 3.90 2.78
C LEU A 9 -42.73 5.02 1.92
N LEU A 10 -42.66 6.21 2.46
CA LEU A 10 -41.82 7.27 1.93
C LEU A 10 -40.35 6.95 2.28
N SER A 11 -39.66 6.30 1.35
CA SER A 11 -38.19 6.26 1.36
C SER A 11 -37.72 7.69 1.06
N GLY A 12 -37.27 8.39 2.09
CA GLY A 12 -36.51 9.61 1.91
C GLY A 12 -35.18 9.24 1.25
N CYS A 13 -35.06 9.42 -0.07
CA CYS A 13 -33.75 9.63 -0.67
C CYS A 13 -33.21 10.94 -0.11
N GLU A 14 -32.28 10.89 0.83
CA GLU A 14 -31.37 12.00 1.04
C GLU A 14 -30.67 12.23 -0.29
N LYS A 15 -30.97 13.34 -0.94
CA LYS A 15 -30.15 13.82 -2.06
C LYS A 15 -28.79 14.15 -1.45
N GLU A 16 -27.78 13.32 -1.73
CA GLU A 16 -26.41 13.79 -1.65
C GLU A 16 -26.33 15.07 -2.50
N GLU A 17 -26.09 16.20 -1.85
CA GLU A 17 -25.83 17.45 -2.57
C GLU A 17 -24.60 17.18 -3.43
N ALA A 18 -24.76 17.27 -4.75
CA ALA A 18 -23.65 17.13 -5.68
C ALA A 18 -22.61 18.19 -5.31
N VAL A 19 -21.46 17.75 -4.78
CA VAL A 19 -20.33 18.62 -4.49
C VAL A 19 -20.02 19.39 -5.78
N ASN A 20 -19.91 20.72 -5.67
CA ASN A 20 -19.69 21.57 -6.83
C ASN A 20 -18.35 21.17 -7.47
N ALA A 21 -18.38 20.62 -8.69
CA ALA A 21 -17.24 20.02 -9.39
C ALA A 21 -15.99 20.93 -9.53
N ASN A 22 -16.14 22.24 -9.33
CA ASN A 22 -15.07 23.22 -9.39
C ASN A 22 -14.57 23.67 -8.00
N ALA A 23 -15.15 23.17 -6.90
CA ALA A 23 -14.87 23.66 -5.55
C ALA A 23 -13.53 23.14 -5.00
N TRP A 24 -13.02 22.01 -5.54
CA TRP A 24 -11.81 21.37 -5.03
C TRP A 24 -10.76 21.13 -6.12
N ARG A 25 -9.51 21.27 -5.73
CA ARG A 25 -8.34 20.90 -6.52
C ARG A 25 -7.44 19.97 -5.70
N VAL A 26 -7.06 18.85 -6.29
CA VAL A 26 -6.09 17.93 -5.69
C VAL A 26 -4.84 17.89 -6.56
N GLU A 27 -3.69 18.11 -5.94
CA GLU A 27 -2.38 17.99 -6.57
C GLU A 27 -1.57 16.95 -5.81
N ALA A 28 -1.02 15.96 -6.51
CA ALA A 28 -0.33 14.84 -5.89
C ALA A 28 1.07 14.65 -6.45
N VAL A 29 2.02 14.28 -5.59
CA VAL A 29 3.31 13.73 -5.98
C VAL A 29 3.29 12.23 -5.70
N LEU A 30 3.56 11.44 -6.74
CA LEU A 30 3.67 9.99 -6.65
C LEU A 30 5.11 9.58 -6.33
N SER A 31 5.28 8.38 -5.79
CA SER A 31 6.60 7.83 -5.52
C SER A 31 7.48 7.81 -6.77
N PRO A 32 8.81 7.98 -6.64
CA PRO A 32 9.74 7.96 -7.76
C PRO A 32 9.70 6.68 -8.60
N GLY A 33 9.15 5.58 -8.08
CA GLY A 33 8.85 4.35 -8.81
C GLY A 33 8.00 4.59 -10.05
N GLY A 34 7.12 5.58 -10.00
CA GLY A 34 6.26 6.02 -11.08
C GLY A 34 5.11 5.07 -11.38
N VAL A 35 4.23 5.51 -12.27
CA VAL A 35 3.11 4.70 -12.74
C VAL A 35 3.56 3.57 -13.63
N GLY A 36 2.73 2.53 -13.72
CA GLY A 36 3.04 1.30 -14.44
C GLY A 36 3.89 0.34 -13.60
N ASP A 37 4.01 0.58 -12.28
CA ASP A 37 4.65 -0.37 -11.35
C ASP A 37 3.81 -1.64 -11.13
N GLN A 38 2.53 -1.59 -11.51
CA GLN A 38 1.54 -2.65 -11.30
C GLN A 38 1.33 -2.97 -9.81
N GLY A 39 1.57 -2.00 -8.95
CA GLY A 39 1.50 -2.10 -7.51
C GLY A 39 1.09 -0.79 -6.88
N TYR A 40 1.94 -0.27 -6.00
CA TYR A 40 1.66 0.84 -5.11
C TYR A 40 1.24 2.14 -5.84
N ASN A 41 2.06 2.64 -6.80
CA ASN A 41 1.76 3.90 -7.48
C ASN A 41 0.51 3.82 -8.36
N ASP A 42 0.31 2.69 -9.03
CA ASP A 42 -0.89 2.48 -9.86
C ASP A 42 -2.16 2.46 -9.00
N LYS A 43 -2.11 1.89 -7.78
CA LYS A 43 -3.22 1.94 -6.83
C LYS A 43 -3.48 3.34 -6.28
N ILE A 44 -2.45 4.07 -5.90
CA ILE A 44 -2.60 5.47 -5.47
C ILE A 44 -3.28 6.30 -6.58
N LEU A 45 -2.74 6.23 -7.80
CA LEU A 45 -3.31 6.97 -8.93
C LEU A 45 -4.76 6.56 -9.22
N ARG A 46 -5.05 5.25 -9.16
CA ARG A 46 -6.41 4.73 -9.32
C ARG A 46 -7.37 5.30 -8.27
N GLY A 47 -6.97 5.31 -6.99
CA GLY A 47 -7.76 5.89 -5.90
C GLY A 47 -8.06 7.39 -6.13
N LEU A 48 -7.03 8.15 -6.50
CA LEU A 48 -7.16 9.58 -6.86
C LEU A 48 -8.13 9.79 -8.05
N GLN A 49 -8.02 8.98 -9.10
CA GLN A 49 -8.88 9.09 -10.28
C GLN A 49 -10.33 8.70 -9.98
N LEU A 50 -10.55 7.65 -9.19
CA LEU A 50 -11.89 7.24 -8.75
C LEU A 50 -12.53 8.32 -7.88
N ALA A 51 -11.78 8.90 -6.95
CA ALA A 51 -12.24 10.00 -6.12
C ALA A 51 -12.56 11.25 -6.98
N ALA A 52 -11.70 11.59 -7.95
CA ALA A 52 -11.95 12.70 -8.87
C ALA A 52 -13.22 12.49 -9.69
N ALA A 53 -13.45 11.28 -10.17
CA ALA A 53 -14.64 10.93 -10.93
C ALA A 53 -15.93 10.97 -10.07
N GLN A 54 -15.85 10.53 -8.81
CA GLN A 54 -16.98 10.49 -7.89
C GLN A 54 -17.35 11.86 -7.34
N TYR A 55 -16.34 12.65 -6.94
CA TYR A 55 -16.54 13.91 -6.23
C TYR A 55 -16.35 15.14 -7.11
N GLY A 56 -15.88 14.99 -8.35
CA GLY A 56 -15.86 16.07 -9.36
C GLY A 56 -14.81 17.13 -9.10
N PHE A 57 -13.64 16.81 -8.56
CA PHE A 57 -12.53 17.74 -8.39
C PHE A 57 -11.52 17.70 -9.56
N THR A 58 -10.72 18.75 -9.69
CA THR A 58 -9.61 18.78 -10.64
C THR A 58 -8.41 18.06 -10.04
N LEU A 59 -7.87 17.05 -10.72
CA LEU A 59 -6.69 16.28 -10.33
C LEU A 59 -5.48 16.64 -11.20
N ALA A 60 -4.38 17.03 -10.55
CA ALA A 60 -3.05 17.08 -11.14
C ALA A 60 -2.14 16.10 -10.39
N PHE A 61 -1.26 15.37 -11.09
CA PHE A 61 -0.26 14.52 -10.43
C PHE A 61 1.09 14.63 -11.12
N HIS A 62 2.14 14.40 -10.33
CA HIS A 62 3.53 14.50 -10.75
C HIS A 62 4.29 13.26 -10.32
N ILE A 63 5.33 12.90 -11.08
CA ILE A 63 6.25 11.81 -10.75
C ILE A 63 7.66 12.42 -10.65
N PRO A 64 8.05 12.92 -9.48
CA PRO A 64 9.37 13.47 -9.27
C PRO A 64 10.43 12.40 -9.46
N LYS A 65 11.52 12.75 -10.12
CA LYS A 65 12.69 11.85 -10.25
C LYS A 65 13.67 12.00 -9.08
N GLU A 66 13.62 13.14 -8.43
CA GLU A 66 14.50 13.52 -7.34
C GLU A 66 13.70 14.23 -6.24
N LYS A 67 14.15 14.14 -5.00
CA LYS A 67 13.54 14.79 -3.82
C LYS A 67 13.27 16.26 -4.04
N ARG A 68 14.27 16.98 -4.57
CA ARG A 68 14.15 18.42 -4.84
C ARG A 68 12.99 18.78 -5.78
N GLN A 69 12.68 17.93 -6.76
CA GLN A 69 11.53 18.19 -7.64
C GLN A 69 10.22 18.13 -6.88
N ALA A 70 10.08 17.23 -5.91
CA ALA A 70 8.88 17.14 -5.07
C ALA A 70 8.75 18.41 -4.19
N GLU A 71 9.86 18.89 -3.64
CA GLU A 71 9.92 20.15 -2.87
C GLU A 71 9.49 21.33 -3.74
N ASP A 72 10.07 21.49 -4.94
CA ASP A 72 9.75 22.57 -5.87
C ASP A 72 8.26 22.56 -6.27
N ILE A 73 7.68 21.36 -6.51
CA ILE A 73 6.26 21.20 -6.84
C ILE A 73 5.39 21.61 -5.65
N TYR A 74 5.72 21.13 -4.45
CA TYR A 74 5.00 21.49 -3.25
C TYR A 74 5.07 23.01 -2.97
N GLU A 75 6.24 23.62 -3.08
CA GLU A 75 6.41 25.06 -2.89
C GLU A 75 5.61 25.87 -3.91
N ALA A 76 5.62 25.44 -5.17
CA ALA A 76 4.82 26.09 -6.22
C ALA A 76 3.32 26.01 -5.89
N TRP A 77 2.83 24.85 -5.46
CA TRP A 77 1.44 24.68 -5.03
C TRP A 77 1.15 25.52 -3.79
N ARG A 78 2.00 25.47 -2.77
CA ARG A 78 1.84 26.20 -1.50
C ARG A 78 1.70 27.72 -1.73
N ASN A 79 2.49 28.26 -2.64
CA ASN A 79 2.54 29.70 -2.96
C ASN A 79 1.51 30.11 -4.00
N SER A 80 0.85 29.16 -4.73
CA SER A 80 -0.17 29.46 -5.71
C SER A 80 -1.45 29.97 -5.03
N GLN A 81 -2.23 30.80 -5.75
CA GLN A 81 -3.59 31.08 -5.33
C GLN A 81 -4.51 29.94 -5.80
N PRO A 82 -5.44 29.45 -4.95
CA PRO A 82 -6.51 28.61 -5.46
C PRO A 82 -7.20 29.33 -6.62
N GLY A 83 -7.44 28.64 -7.75
CA GLY A 83 -8.05 29.25 -8.94
C GLY A 83 -9.43 29.85 -8.64
N GLU A 84 -9.93 30.68 -9.55
CA GLU A 84 -11.26 31.25 -9.46
C GLU A 84 -12.33 30.14 -9.36
N GLY A 85 -13.18 30.18 -8.35
CA GLY A 85 -14.17 29.15 -8.06
C GLY A 85 -13.63 27.94 -7.26
N CYS A 86 -12.35 27.89 -6.95
CA CYS A 86 -11.78 26.85 -6.09
C CYS A 86 -11.93 27.23 -4.61
N GLU A 87 -12.72 26.49 -3.87
CA GLU A 87 -12.95 26.72 -2.45
C GLU A 87 -11.85 26.12 -1.58
N ARG A 88 -11.30 24.96 -1.97
CA ARG A 88 -10.22 24.26 -1.25
C ARG A 88 -9.26 23.57 -2.19
N SER A 89 -8.02 23.41 -1.74
CA SER A 89 -6.95 22.71 -2.45
C SER A 89 -6.21 21.75 -1.54
N LEU A 90 -6.03 20.51 -1.98
CA LEU A 90 -5.35 19.46 -1.26
C LEU A 90 -4.03 19.10 -1.96
N PHE A 91 -2.94 19.03 -1.22
CA PHE A 91 -1.68 18.46 -1.69
C PHE A 91 -1.45 17.09 -1.08
N VAL A 92 -1.13 16.10 -1.92
CA VAL A 92 -0.96 14.71 -1.52
C VAL A 92 0.47 14.25 -1.78
N PHE A 93 1.18 13.90 -0.70
CA PHE A 93 2.41 13.11 -0.77
C PHE A 93 2.05 11.64 -0.68
N SER A 94 2.40 10.86 -1.71
CA SER A 94 1.87 9.50 -1.82
C SER A 94 2.65 8.45 -1.03
N GLY A 95 3.89 8.71 -0.61
CA GLY A 95 4.72 7.64 -0.04
C GLY A 95 5.68 8.08 1.05
N SER A 96 6.24 7.10 1.74
CA SER A 96 7.18 7.22 2.85
C SER A 96 8.48 7.96 2.51
N GLU A 97 8.89 7.93 1.25
CA GLU A 97 10.08 8.64 0.75
C GLU A 97 10.01 10.16 0.92
N TYR A 98 8.81 10.70 1.17
CA TYR A 98 8.58 12.11 1.45
C TYR A 98 8.54 12.45 2.95
N GLU A 99 8.65 11.45 3.84
CA GLU A 99 8.55 11.65 5.30
C GLU A 99 9.57 12.65 5.84
N TYR A 100 10.75 12.74 5.20
CA TYR A 100 11.79 13.71 5.58
C TYR A 100 11.33 15.18 5.50
N LEU A 101 10.34 15.47 4.64
CA LEU A 101 9.78 16.82 4.50
C LEU A 101 9.02 17.27 5.75
N LEU A 102 8.47 16.33 6.52
CA LEU A 102 7.67 16.64 7.70
C LEU A 102 8.45 17.40 8.79
N ASP A 103 9.78 17.31 8.81
CA ASP A 103 10.62 18.05 9.78
C ASP A 103 10.73 19.54 9.47
N SER A 104 10.61 19.91 8.21
CA SER A 104 10.86 21.27 7.74
C SER A 104 9.81 21.79 6.77
N LEU A 105 8.70 21.05 6.60
CA LEU A 105 7.67 21.39 5.63
C LEU A 105 7.01 22.72 6.02
N PRO A 106 7.17 23.80 5.23
CA PRO A 106 6.49 25.05 5.49
C PRO A 106 5.01 24.89 5.14
N LEU A 107 4.16 24.86 6.15
CA LEU A 107 2.71 24.70 5.95
C LEU A 107 2.10 25.88 5.16
N PRO A 108 1.03 25.66 4.41
CA PRO A 108 0.32 26.73 3.73
C PRO A 108 -0.30 27.69 4.76
N GLN A 109 -0.25 29.00 4.47
CA GLN A 109 -0.90 30.02 5.30
C GLN A 109 -2.38 30.23 4.94
N ASP A 110 -2.79 29.74 3.78
CA ASP A 110 -4.18 29.81 3.31
C ASP A 110 -4.98 28.65 3.92
N GLU A 111 -5.97 28.96 4.77
CA GLU A 111 -6.83 27.97 5.42
C GLU A 111 -7.64 27.09 4.46
N ARG A 112 -7.67 27.45 3.17
CA ARG A 112 -8.27 26.63 2.12
C ARG A 112 -7.34 25.53 1.59
N LYS A 113 -6.14 25.42 2.11
CA LYS A 113 -5.12 24.45 1.67
C LYS A 113 -4.85 23.45 2.75
N ASP A 114 -4.97 22.18 2.40
CA ASP A 114 -4.66 21.05 3.27
C ASP A 114 -3.49 20.23 2.68
N VAL A 115 -2.73 19.61 3.56
CA VAL A 115 -1.64 18.69 3.20
C VAL A 115 -1.95 17.31 3.73
N LEU A 116 -1.78 16.32 2.88
CA LEU A 116 -2.00 14.91 3.17
C LEU A 116 -0.75 14.11 2.83
N MET A 117 -0.33 13.20 3.69
CA MET A 117 0.77 12.25 3.44
C MET A 117 0.34 10.82 3.78
N PHE A 118 0.59 9.91 2.85
CA PHE A 118 0.44 8.47 3.06
C PHE A 118 1.77 7.82 3.47
N GLU A 119 1.69 6.65 4.07
CA GLU A 119 2.80 5.77 4.43
C GLU A 119 3.75 6.38 5.48
N THR A 120 3.21 7.11 6.44
CA THR A 120 3.97 7.64 7.57
C THR A 120 3.28 7.40 8.90
N ASP A 121 4.06 7.04 9.93
CA ASP A 121 3.60 6.91 11.32
C ASP A 121 3.69 8.23 12.08
N ARG A 122 4.23 9.28 11.45
CA ARG A 122 4.47 10.55 12.12
C ARG A 122 3.17 11.37 12.26
N GLN A 123 3.02 11.96 13.43
CA GLN A 123 1.95 12.91 13.70
C GLN A 123 2.53 14.32 13.62
N VAL A 124 2.04 15.13 12.69
CA VAL A 124 2.49 16.49 12.47
C VAL A 124 1.29 17.42 12.46
N GLU A 125 1.34 18.46 13.28
CA GLU A 125 0.27 19.45 13.35
C GLU A 125 0.05 20.11 11.98
N GLY A 126 -1.20 20.16 11.53
CA GLY A 126 -1.57 20.77 10.24
C GLY A 126 -1.34 19.88 9.02
N VAL A 127 -0.93 18.61 9.20
CA VAL A 127 -0.80 17.62 8.12
C VAL A 127 -1.65 16.41 8.45
N TYR A 128 -2.46 15.96 7.50
CA TYR A 128 -3.14 14.67 7.60
C TYR A 128 -2.17 13.56 7.22
N THR A 129 -1.94 12.62 8.13
CA THR A 129 -0.98 11.53 7.94
C THR A 129 -1.68 10.18 8.08
N PHE A 130 -1.42 9.28 7.13
CA PHE A 130 -2.03 7.96 7.10
C PHE A 130 -0.99 6.90 6.81
N ASN A 131 -1.16 5.75 7.47
CA ASN A 131 -0.33 4.59 7.26
C ASN A 131 -1.22 3.35 7.07
N VAL A 132 -0.88 2.49 6.14
CA VAL A 132 -1.52 1.18 5.96
C VAL A 132 -0.50 0.10 6.27
N GLY A 133 -0.78 -0.71 7.30
CA GLY A 133 0.06 -1.84 7.67
C GLY A 133 0.23 -2.84 6.52
N CYS A 134 1.27 -3.64 6.63
CA CYS A 134 1.49 -4.81 5.77
C CYS A 134 2.17 -5.96 6.53
N TYR A 135 2.42 -5.77 7.83
CA TYR A 135 3.06 -6.79 8.66
C TYR A 135 2.19 -8.05 8.77
N ALA A 136 0.90 -7.90 9.06
CA ALA A 136 0.01 -9.02 9.32
C ALA A 136 -0.19 -9.89 8.07
N ALA A 137 -0.49 -9.29 6.92
CA ALA A 137 -0.65 -10.03 5.67
C ALA A 137 0.68 -10.69 5.24
N SER A 138 1.82 -10.00 5.43
CA SER A 138 3.15 -10.58 5.18
C SER A 138 3.47 -11.74 6.12
N TYR A 139 3.09 -11.64 7.41
CA TYR A 139 3.23 -12.74 8.37
C TYR A 139 2.45 -13.98 7.92
N LEU A 140 1.20 -13.78 7.50
CA LEU A 140 0.38 -14.88 6.98
C LEU A 140 0.99 -15.48 5.72
N ALA A 141 1.54 -14.67 4.81
CA ALA A 141 2.23 -15.13 3.62
C ALA A 141 3.46 -15.97 3.97
N GLY A 142 4.29 -15.49 4.89
CA GLY A 142 5.46 -16.24 5.35
C GLY A 142 5.10 -17.57 6.00
N ALA A 143 4.11 -17.59 6.91
CA ALA A 143 3.63 -18.81 7.54
C ALA A 143 3.08 -19.81 6.51
N THR A 144 2.33 -19.33 5.53
CA THR A 144 1.76 -20.17 4.47
C THR A 144 2.84 -20.76 3.57
N SER A 145 3.91 -20.02 3.28
CA SER A 145 5.02 -20.50 2.45
C SER A 145 5.74 -21.73 3.03
N VAL A 146 5.78 -21.89 4.36
CA VAL A 146 6.34 -23.10 5.01
C VAL A 146 5.36 -24.26 4.93
N LEU A 147 4.08 -23.97 5.12
CA LEU A 147 3.05 -25.02 5.23
C LEU A 147 2.84 -25.82 3.95
N ASP A 148 3.24 -25.27 2.79
CA ASP A 148 3.07 -25.92 1.48
C ASP A 148 4.12 -27.00 1.18
N THR A 149 5.19 -27.11 1.92
CA THR A 149 6.38 -27.87 1.48
C THR A 149 6.57 -29.24 2.12
N GLY A 150 5.70 -29.65 3.03
CA GLY A 150 5.71 -31.02 3.56
C GLY A 150 6.92 -31.42 4.39
N GLY A 151 7.76 -30.45 4.83
CA GLY A 151 8.82 -30.67 5.82
C GLY A 151 10.20 -31.01 5.27
N GLU A 152 10.49 -30.75 4.00
CA GLU A 152 11.86 -30.73 3.51
C GLU A 152 12.57 -29.46 4.01
N GLU A 153 13.91 -29.54 4.20
CA GLU A 153 14.72 -28.37 4.60
C GLU A 153 14.48 -27.23 3.62
N GLN A 154 14.04 -26.08 4.12
CA GLN A 154 13.52 -25.03 3.28
C GLN A 154 13.96 -23.67 3.76
N LYS A 155 14.47 -22.91 2.82
CA LYS A 155 14.76 -21.50 3.02
C LYS A 155 13.90 -20.64 2.10
N ALA A 156 13.55 -19.46 2.58
CA ALA A 156 12.94 -18.41 1.79
C ALA A 156 13.91 -17.26 1.57
N LEU A 157 13.74 -16.54 0.45
CA LEU A 157 14.46 -15.31 0.15
C LEU A 157 13.49 -14.13 0.10
N VAL A 158 13.80 -13.10 0.87
CA VAL A 158 13.13 -11.79 0.77
C VAL A 158 14.04 -10.82 0.03
N ILE A 159 13.53 -10.21 -1.04
CA ILE A 159 14.21 -9.12 -1.75
C ILE A 159 13.50 -7.84 -1.38
N ALA A 160 14.23 -6.89 -0.81
CA ALA A 160 13.71 -5.66 -0.28
C ALA A 160 14.38 -4.44 -0.91
N ALA A 161 13.66 -3.32 -1.04
CA ALA A 161 14.19 -2.11 -1.64
C ALA A 161 15.38 -1.59 -0.83
N ASN A 162 15.14 -1.18 0.41
CA ASN A 162 16.17 -0.66 1.31
C ASN A 162 15.77 -0.88 2.78
N PRO A 163 16.73 -0.83 3.74
CA PRO A 163 16.45 -1.08 5.16
C PRO A 163 15.85 0.13 5.91
N HIS A 164 15.77 1.30 5.27
CA HIS A 164 15.36 2.55 5.91
C HIS A 164 13.87 2.82 5.78
N ASP A 165 13.22 2.27 4.75
CA ASP A 165 11.78 2.39 4.56
C ASP A 165 11.03 1.51 5.56
N LYS A 166 10.21 2.13 6.41
CA LYS A 166 9.47 1.46 7.46
C LYS A 166 8.42 0.48 6.91
N GLN A 167 7.84 0.77 5.75
CA GLN A 167 6.85 -0.11 5.13
C GLN A 167 7.52 -1.35 4.54
N VAL A 168 8.65 -1.16 3.87
CA VAL A 168 9.50 -2.27 3.41
C VAL A 168 9.90 -3.14 4.59
N LYS A 169 10.34 -2.50 5.70
CA LYS A 169 10.74 -3.24 6.90
C LYS A 169 9.58 -4.03 7.50
N ARG A 170 8.37 -3.48 7.59
CA ARG A 170 7.17 -4.21 8.07
C ARG A 170 6.86 -5.43 7.20
N ALA A 171 6.96 -5.30 5.90
CA ALA A 171 6.75 -6.42 4.97
C ALA A 171 7.81 -7.51 5.16
N VAL A 172 9.09 -7.12 5.25
CA VAL A 172 10.22 -8.04 5.47
C VAL A 172 10.10 -8.76 6.81
N ASP A 173 9.88 -8.01 7.90
CA ASP A 173 9.77 -8.56 9.25
C ASP A 173 8.55 -9.49 9.35
N GLY A 174 7.40 -9.06 8.82
CA GLY A 174 6.19 -9.89 8.82
C GLY A 174 6.42 -11.23 8.13
N TYR A 175 6.92 -11.21 6.90
CA TYR A 175 7.16 -12.44 6.16
C TYR A 175 8.16 -13.35 6.86
N ARG A 176 9.29 -12.80 7.30
CA ARG A 176 10.32 -13.58 8.02
C ARG A 176 9.80 -14.17 9.33
N ASP A 177 9.10 -13.37 10.13
CA ASP A 177 8.58 -13.81 11.42
C ASP A 177 7.53 -14.92 11.24
N GLY A 178 6.63 -14.77 10.26
CA GLY A 178 5.65 -15.80 9.91
C GLY A 178 6.30 -17.09 9.43
N TYR A 179 7.29 -16.97 8.54
CA TYR A 179 8.02 -18.11 7.99
C TYR A 179 8.73 -18.91 9.10
N LEU A 180 9.47 -18.24 9.97
CA LEU A 180 10.19 -18.87 11.07
C LEU A 180 9.23 -19.43 12.16
N ALA A 181 8.15 -18.72 12.46
CA ALA A 181 7.15 -19.19 13.43
C ALA A 181 6.39 -20.44 12.97
N ALA A 182 6.26 -20.64 11.66
CA ALA A 182 5.67 -21.84 11.06
C ALA A 182 6.67 -23.02 10.95
N GLY A 183 7.94 -22.82 11.27
CA GLY A 183 8.97 -23.87 11.30
C GLY A 183 9.88 -23.88 10.08
N GLY A 184 9.93 -22.79 9.31
CA GLY A 184 10.91 -22.65 8.21
C GLY A 184 12.36 -22.61 8.72
N ASP A 185 13.29 -23.20 7.97
CA ASP A 185 14.69 -23.38 8.38
C ASP A 185 15.54 -22.12 8.28
N GLY A 186 15.08 -21.10 7.54
CA GLY A 186 15.75 -19.83 7.39
C GLY A 186 15.06 -18.92 6.38
N CYS A 187 15.19 -17.62 6.61
CA CYS A 187 14.67 -16.59 5.72
C CYS A 187 15.74 -15.52 5.53
N ASP A 188 16.40 -15.57 4.40
CA ASP A 188 17.45 -14.62 4.05
C ASP A 188 16.83 -13.33 3.48
N VAL A 189 17.45 -12.19 3.77
CA VAL A 189 16.99 -10.88 3.29
C VAL A 189 18.09 -10.23 2.46
N HIS A 190 17.75 -9.82 1.25
CA HIS A 190 18.64 -9.09 0.35
C HIS A 190 18.07 -7.70 0.08
N TYR A 191 18.75 -6.66 0.55
CA TYR A 191 18.44 -5.27 0.26
C TYR A 191 19.11 -4.83 -1.04
N LEU A 192 18.34 -4.22 -1.93
CA LEU A 192 18.81 -3.77 -3.25
C LEU A 192 19.64 -2.47 -3.15
N SER A 193 19.42 -1.68 -2.12
CA SER A 193 20.09 -0.40 -1.91
C SER A 193 20.25 -0.10 -0.44
N GLU A 194 21.32 0.62 -0.08
CA GLU A 194 21.49 1.24 1.24
C GLU A 194 20.97 2.69 1.29
N GLU A 195 20.52 3.23 0.15
CA GLU A 195 19.95 4.58 0.10
C GLU A 195 18.46 4.56 0.47
N PRO A 196 17.96 5.51 1.28
CA PRO A 196 16.58 5.51 1.76
C PRO A 196 15.49 5.57 0.68
N ASP A 197 15.83 6.07 -0.50
CA ASP A 197 14.95 6.16 -1.68
C ASP A 197 15.38 5.22 -2.81
N GLY A 198 16.34 4.33 -2.54
CA GLY A 198 16.87 3.35 -3.48
C GLY A 198 16.11 2.02 -3.51
N GLY A 199 16.43 1.19 -4.50
CA GLY A 199 15.95 -0.19 -4.61
C GLY A 199 14.61 -0.38 -5.33
N TYR A 200 13.89 0.68 -5.70
CA TYR A 200 12.54 0.57 -6.25
C TYR A 200 12.44 0.43 -7.78
N ARG A 201 13.59 0.48 -8.51
CA ARG A 201 13.64 0.47 -9.99
C ARG A 201 14.74 -0.44 -10.54
N MET A 202 15.02 -1.54 -9.89
CA MET A 202 16.13 -2.44 -10.16
C MET A 202 15.62 -3.82 -10.62
N GLN A 203 14.65 -3.86 -11.54
CA GLN A 203 14.01 -5.10 -11.97
C GLN A 203 14.97 -6.09 -12.67
N ASP A 204 15.94 -5.58 -13.43
CA ASP A 204 16.89 -6.44 -14.12
C ASP A 204 17.93 -7.03 -13.14
N GLU A 205 18.33 -6.25 -12.14
CA GLU A 205 19.22 -6.69 -11.05
C GLU A 205 18.52 -7.75 -10.19
N VAL A 206 17.23 -7.54 -9.85
CA VAL A 206 16.43 -8.53 -9.11
C VAL A 206 16.32 -9.84 -9.91
N TYR A 207 15.98 -9.75 -11.20
CA TYR A 207 15.89 -10.94 -12.05
C TYR A 207 17.21 -11.71 -12.08
N LYS A 208 18.32 -11.00 -12.30
CA LYS A 208 19.66 -11.61 -12.33
C LYS A 208 20.02 -12.25 -11.01
N PHE A 209 19.77 -11.54 -9.87
CA PHE A 209 20.05 -12.06 -8.54
C PHE A 209 19.24 -13.34 -8.25
N CYS A 210 17.95 -13.37 -8.61
CA CYS A 210 17.12 -14.56 -8.46
C CYS A 210 17.65 -15.73 -9.32
N MET A 211 18.05 -15.49 -10.57
CA MET A 211 18.62 -16.52 -11.44
C MET A 211 19.94 -17.08 -10.93
N GLU A 212 20.80 -16.24 -10.32
CA GLU A 212 22.06 -16.66 -9.70
C GLU A 212 21.85 -17.50 -8.43
N ASN A 213 20.66 -17.39 -7.80
CA ASN A 213 20.28 -18.10 -6.59
C ASN A 213 19.18 -19.15 -6.83
N ASP A 214 18.93 -19.51 -8.07
CA ASP A 214 17.94 -20.53 -8.43
C ASP A 214 18.29 -21.88 -7.77
N GLY A 215 17.27 -22.51 -7.16
CA GLY A 215 17.41 -23.76 -6.43
C GLY A 215 17.97 -23.64 -4.99
N ASN A 216 18.37 -22.43 -4.54
CA ASN A 216 18.81 -22.23 -3.16
C ASN A 216 17.65 -21.94 -2.20
N TYR A 217 16.51 -21.49 -2.73
CA TYR A 217 15.33 -21.12 -1.97
C TYR A 217 14.08 -21.73 -2.57
N LEU A 218 13.15 -22.10 -1.73
CA LEU A 218 11.86 -22.64 -2.16
C LEU A 218 10.85 -21.53 -2.46
N TYR A 219 10.86 -20.48 -1.65
CA TYR A 219 9.96 -19.35 -1.80
C TYR A 219 10.72 -18.02 -1.92
N TYR A 220 10.16 -17.15 -2.74
CA TYR A 220 10.66 -15.81 -2.97
C TYR A 220 9.58 -14.79 -2.65
N PHE A 221 9.90 -13.78 -1.84
CA PHE A 221 9.05 -12.64 -1.56
C PHE A 221 9.78 -11.36 -1.92
N SER A 222 9.09 -10.38 -2.46
CA SER A 222 9.73 -9.10 -2.81
C SER A 222 8.90 -7.90 -2.36
N ALA A 223 9.54 -7.02 -1.58
CA ALA A 223 9.03 -5.76 -1.09
C ALA A 223 9.90 -4.60 -1.62
N ALA A 224 9.86 -4.37 -2.93
CA ALA A 224 10.75 -3.43 -3.62
C ALA A 224 10.06 -2.65 -4.77
N GLY A 225 8.76 -2.41 -4.69
CA GLY A 225 8.01 -1.62 -5.67
C GLY A 225 8.16 -2.16 -7.10
N ALA A 226 8.52 -1.31 -8.08
CA ALA A 226 8.66 -1.74 -9.47
C ALA A 226 9.76 -2.80 -9.70
N SER A 227 10.73 -2.93 -8.78
CA SER A 227 11.77 -3.98 -8.84
C SER A 227 11.18 -5.38 -8.69
N ASN A 228 10.01 -5.53 -8.04
CA ASN A 228 9.31 -6.80 -7.87
C ASN A 228 9.07 -7.53 -9.20
N LYS A 229 8.95 -6.79 -10.30
CA LYS A 229 8.77 -7.37 -11.64
C LYS A 229 9.90 -8.31 -12.06
N GLY A 230 11.12 -8.04 -11.59
CA GLY A 230 12.26 -8.92 -11.82
C GLY A 230 12.06 -10.29 -11.20
N MET A 231 11.54 -10.33 -9.96
CA MET A 231 11.22 -11.58 -9.29
C MET A 231 10.00 -12.27 -9.93
N TYR A 232 8.96 -11.55 -10.32
CA TYR A 232 7.79 -12.16 -10.99
C TYR A 232 8.17 -12.76 -12.35
N ARG A 233 9.08 -12.11 -13.10
CA ARG A 233 9.64 -12.65 -14.32
C ARG A 233 10.43 -13.93 -14.05
N PHE A 234 11.31 -13.93 -13.04
CA PHE A 234 12.06 -15.11 -12.61
C PHE A 234 11.12 -16.26 -12.21
N SER A 235 10.13 -16.00 -11.35
CA SER A 235 9.13 -17.00 -10.93
C SER A 235 8.48 -17.68 -12.14
N ARG A 236 8.09 -16.91 -13.14
CA ARG A 236 7.47 -17.46 -14.37
C ARG A 236 8.43 -18.26 -15.25
N GLU A 237 9.69 -17.79 -15.41
CA GLU A 237 10.64 -18.39 -16.35
C GLU A 237 11.39 -19.59 -15.73
N ALA A 238 11.63 -19.57 -14.42
CA ALA A 238 12.33 -20.63 -13.68
C ALA A 238 11.40 -21.54 -12.89
N TYR A 239 10.07 -21.32 -12.94
CA TYR A 239 9.06 -22.13 -12.26
C TYR A 239 9.21 -22.17 -10.73
N ASN A 240 9.64 -21.06 -10.13
CA ASN A 240 9.82 -20.93 -8.68
C ASN A 240 8.63 -20.26 -8.00
N PHE A 241 8.29 -20.73 -6.82
CA PHE A 241 7.22 -20.15 -6.04
C PHE A 241 7.57 -18.75 -5.53
N ALA A 242 6.62 -17.84 -5.68
CA ALA A 242 6.77 -16.46 -5.25
C ALA A 242 5.49 -15.94 -4.58
N VAL A 243 5.69 -14.92 -3.74
CA VAL A 243 4.60 -14.13 -3.14
C VAL A 243 4.58 -12.75 -3.79
N GLY A 244 3.40 -12.33 -4.24
CA GLY A 244 3.17 -11.00 -4.79
C GLY A 244 3.09 -9.93 -3.70
N MET A 245 3.27 -8.67 -4.08
CA MET A 245 3.15 -7.51 -3.19
C MET A 245 2.31 -6.41 -3.83
N ASP A 246 1.59 -5.67 -3.00
CA ASP A 246 0.75 -4.51 -3.28
C ASP A 246 -0.57 -4.82 -3.99
N ASP A 247 -0.61 -5.73 -4.96
CA ASP A 247 -1.81 -6.15 -5.67
C ASP A 247 -1.83 -7.68 -5.87
N ASP A 248 -2.96 -8.22 -6.36
CA ASP A 248 -3.04 -9.63 -6.77
C ASP A 248 -2.16 -9.87 -8.00
N MET A 249 -1.00 -10.48 -7.77
CA MET A 249 0.01 -10.77 -8.79
C MET A 249 -0.14 -12.18 -9.40
N GLY A 250 -1.13 -12.96 -8.99
CA GLY A 250 -1.36 -14.31 -9.51
C GLY A 250 -1.55 -14.37 -11.03
N LEU A 251 -2.02 -13.28 -11.64
CA LEU A 251 -2.17 -13.18 -13.10
C LEU A 251 -0.82 -13.11 -13.87
N PHE A 252 0.29 -12.79 -13.20
CA PHE A 252 1.61 -12.72 -13.85
C PHE A 252 2.26 -14.09 -14.02
N SER A 253 2.03 -14.98 -13.09
CA SER A 253 2.59 -16.32 -13.08
C SER A 253 1.74 -17.22 -12.18
N SER A 254 1.45 -18.43 -12.65
CA SER A 254 0.83 -19.49 -11.83
C SER A 254 1.70 -19.92 -10.64
N PHE A 255 2.96 -19.54 -10.62
CA PHE A 255 3.88 -19.76 -9.50
C PHE A 255 3.84 -18.64 -8.45
N ILE A 256 3.11 -17.53 -8.70
CA ILE A 256 2.77 -16.58 -7.66
C ILE A 256 1.51 -17.11 -6.95
N SER A 257 1.75 -17.90 -5.91
CA SER A 257 0.68 -18.66 -5.23
C SER A 257 -0.25 -17.78 -4.39
N MET A 258 0.25 -16.65 -3.93
CA MET A 258 -0.47 -15.69 -3.10
C MET A 258 0.16 -14.30 -3.22
N SER A 259 -0.58 -13.29 -2.76
CA SER A 259 -0.13 -11.90 -2.78
C SER A 259 -0.51 -11.17 -1.49
N VAL A 260 0.42 -10.40 -0.95
CA VAL A 260 0.18 -9.41 0.11
C VAL A 260 -0.40 -8.17 -0.55
N VAL A 261 -1.68 -7.94 -0.38
CA VAL A 261 -2.41 -6.86 -1.04
C VAL A 261 -2.62 -5.70 -0.08
N LYS A 262 -2.23 -4.50 -0.52
CA LYS A 262 -2.57 -3.23 0.12
C LYS A 262 -3.60 -2.49 -0.74
N HIS A 263 -4.78 -2.26 -0.22
CA HIS A 263 -5.86 -1.56 -0.93
C HIS A 263 -5.69 -0.04 -0.88
N MET A 264 -4.54 0.46 -1.34
CA MET A 264 -4.24 1.88 -1.35
C MET A 264 -5.23 2.70 -2.18
N ASP A 265 -5.78 2.12 -3.24
CA ASP A 265 -6.83 2.76 -4.05
C ASP A 265 -8.10 3.03 -3.23
N ARG A 266 -8.50 2.10 -2.35
CA ARG A 266 -9.64 2.28 -1.44
C ARG A 266 -9.32 3.30 -0.35
N VAL A 267 -8.15 3.20 0.28
CA VAL A 267 -7.73 4.14 1.34
C VAL A 267 -7.73 5.58 0.81
N VAL A 268 -7.11 5.81 -0.35
CA VAL A 268 -7.05 7.13 -1.00
C VAL A 268 -8.45 7.64 -1.31
N PHE A 269 -9.30 6.78 -1.88
CA PHE A 269 -10.68 7.14 -2.21
C PHE A 269 -11.47 7.54 -0.96
N ASP A 270 -11.40 6.73 0.11
CA ASP A 270 -12.16 6.92 1.33
C ASP A 270 -11.69 8.18 2.10
N VAL A 271 -10.37 8.34 2.26
CA VAL A 271 -9.78 9.51 2.97
C VAL A 271 -10.09 10.81 2.24
N ILE A 272 -9.90 10.86 0.93
CA ILE A 272 -10.22 12.06 0.14
C ILE A 272 -11.73 12.33 0.18
N GLY A 273 -12.56 11.30 0.06
CA GLY A 273 -14.00 11.41 0.15
C GLY A 273 -14.46 11.97 1.49
N ASP A 274 -13.86 11.54 2.58
CA ASP A 274 -14.19 12.04 3.93
C ASP A 274 -13.78 13.51 4.09
N LEU A 275 -12.60 13.91 3.61
CA LEU A 275 -12.17 15.31 3.61
C LEU A 275 -13.10 16.20 2.79
N LEU A 276 -13.47 15.77 1.58
CA LEU A 276 -14.35 16.55 0.69
C LEU A 276 -15.76 16.71 1.26
N ASN A 277 -16.26 15.69 1.94
CA ASN A 277 -17.57 15.73 2.59
C ASN A 277 -17.56 16.41 3.99
N ASN A 278 -16.45 17.08 4.35
CA ASN A 278 -16.25 17.72 5.65
C ASN A 278 -16.49 16.76 6.83
N ARG A 279 -16.26 15.46 6.65
CA ARG A 279 -16.30 14.50 7.74
C ARG A 279 -15.10 14.75 8.65
N LYS A 280 -15.33 14.65 9.95
CA LYS A 280 -14.25 14.81 10.93
C LYS A 280 -13.37 13.56 10.87
N ILE A 281 -12.20 13.66 10.24
CA ILE A 281 -11.17 12.63 10.24
C ILE A 281 -10.05 13.02 11.22
N PRO A 282 -9.37 12.05 11.83
CA PRO A 282 -8.20 12.33 12.66
C PRO A 282 -7.04 12.85 11.79
N TYR A 283 -6.21 13.71 12.35
CA TYR A 283 -4.99 14.15 11.67
C TYR A 283 -3.97 13.02 11.44
N HIS A 284 -4.04 11.98 12.26
CA HIS A 284 -3.22 10.79 12.07
C HIS A 284 -4.07 9.53 12.24
N GLN A 285 -3.89 8.57 11.32
CA GLN A 285 -4.54 7.27 11.42
C GLN A 285 -3.66 6.17 10.82
N ALA A 286 -3.38 5.14 11.63
CA ALA A 286 -2.80 3.89 11.16
C ALA A 286 -3.94 2.87 10.92
N PHE A 287 -3.93 2.28 9.73
CA PHE A 287 -4.84 1.19 9.35
C PHE A 287 -4.09 -0.12 9.53
N THR A 288 -4.57 -0.93 10.45
CA THR A 288 -4.07 -2.29 10.73
C THR A 288 -4.87 -3.33 9.97
N TYR A 289 -4.52 -4.59 10.12
CA TYR A 289 -5.19 -5.72 9.48
C TYR A 289 -6.72 -5.71 9.64
N THR A 290 -7.21 -5.28 10.80
CA THR A 290 -8.65 -5.18 11.09
C THR A 290 -9.39 -4.14 10.26
N SER A 291 -8.69 -3.20 9.65
CA SER A 291 -9.27 -2.18 8.79
C SER A 291 -9.82 -2.75 7.47
N GLY A 292 -9.30 -3.91 7.04
CA GLY A 292 -9.60 -4.51 5.76
C GLY A 292 -8.95 -3.81 4.56
N TYR A 293 -7.92 -2.96 4.81
CA TYR A 293 -7.12 -2.35 3.75
C TYR A 293 -5.84 -3.12 3.44
N GLU A 294 -5.52 -4.14 4.22
CA GLU A 294 -4.51 -5.15 3.87
C GLU A 294 -5.11 -6.55 3.94
N GLU A 295 -4.68 -7.45 3.07
CA GLU A 295 -5.08 -8.85 3.08
C GLU A 295 -4.06 -9.75 2.39
N LEU A 296 -4.11 -11.05 2.70
CA LEU A 296 -3.45 -12.10 1.94
C LEU A 296 -4.46 -12.70 0.96
N VAL A 297 -4.20 -12.56 -0.34
CA VAL A 297 -5.02 -13.09 -1.43
C VAL A 297 -4.32 -14.30 -2.04
N PHE A 298 -5.04 -15.40 -2.20
CA PHE A 298 -4.53 -16.60 -2.88
C PHE A 298 -4.82 -16.54 -4.38
N SER A 299 -3.86 -17.00 -5.18
CA SER A 299 -4.06 -17.12 -6.61
C SER A 299 -5.22 -18.09 -6.92
N PRO A 300 -6.09 -17.79 -7.89
CA PRO A 300 -7.21 -18.66 -8.26
C PRO A 300 -6.81 -20.07 -8.72
N GLU A 301 -5.57 -20.25 -9.18
CA GLU A 301 -5.04 -21.54 -9.62
C GLU A 301 -4.55 -22.42 -8.47
N VAL A 302 -4.46 -21.84 -7.27
CA VAL A 302 -4.04 -22.54 -6.06
C VAL A 302 -5.25 -23.08 -5.34
N THR A 303 -5.34 -24.40 -5.19
CA THR A 303 -6.40 -25.03 -4.41
C THR A 303 -6.08 -24.96 -2.91
N GLU A 304 -7.09 -24.71 -2.09
CA GLU A 304 -6.93 -24.66 -0.61
C GLU A 304 -6.30 -25.96 -0.05
N ASP A 305 -6.38 -27.06 -0.77
CA ASP A 305 -5.82 -28.36 -0.38
C ASP A 305 -4.28 -28.37 -0.33
N TRP A 306 -3.62 -27.38 -0.94
CA TRP A 306 -2.17 -27.27 -0.96
C TRP A 306 -1.61 -26.56 0.27
N PHE A 307 -2.47 -25.84 1.00
CA PHE A 307 -2.07 -25.09 2.19
C PHE A 307 -2.60 -25.79 3.42
N LEU A 308 -1.78 -25.89 4.45
CA LEU A 308 -2.27 -26.22 5.78
C LEU A 308 -3.25 -25.11 6.23
N ASP A 309 -4.21 -25.51 7.04
CA ASP A 309 -5.21 -24.60 7.58
C ASP A 309 -4.57 -23.50 8.43
N ILE A 310 -4.45 -22.29 7.88
CA ILE A 310 -3.93 -21.10 8.60
C ILE A 310 -5.00 -20.41 9.44
N SER A 311 -6.20 -21.00 9.59
CA SER A 311 -7.31 -20.38 10.31
C SER A 311 -6.97 -20.06 11.78
N GLU A 312 -6.16 -20.90 12.43
CA GLU A 312 -5.69 -20.64 13.81
C GLU A 312 -4.69 -19.49 13.88
N ILE A 313 -3.84 -19.32 12.85
CA ILE A 313 -2.93 -18.19 12.76
C ILE A 313 -3.74 -16.91 12.50
N LYS A 314 -4.70 -16.95 11.57
CA LYS A 314 -5.59 -15.82 11.27
C LYS A 314 -6.37 -15.32 12.50
N LYS A 315 -6.80 -16.22 13.38
CA LYS A 315 -7.46 -15.83 14.66
C LYS A 315 -6.56 -15.01 15.59
N ARG A 316 -5.26 -15.21 15.52
CA ARG A 316 -4.27 -14.57 16.38
C ARG A 316 -3.51 -13.43 15.71
N ILE A 317 -3.74 -13.22 14.42
CA ILE A 317 -2.91 -12.29 13.63
C ILE A 317 -3.00 -10.84 14.15
N VAL A 318 -4.16 -10.44 14.64
CA VAL A 318 -4.36 -9.10 15.23
C VAL A 318 -3.50 -8.92 16.49
N GLU A 319 -3.43 -9.93 17.35
CA GLU A 319 -2.58 -9.89 18.55
C GLU A 319 -1.09 -9.91 18.19
N ILE A 320 -0.72 -10.63 17.13
CA ILE A 320 0.66 -10.72 16.64
C ILE A 320 1.08 -9.37 16.07
N GLU A 321 0.26 -8.77 15.21
CA GLU A 321 0.49 -7.43 14.66
C GLU A 321 0.60 -6.37 15.77
N GLN A 322 -0.33 -6.38 16.74
CA GLN A 322 -0.29 -5.44 17.85
C GLN A 322 1.02 -5.51 18.63
N ARG A 323 1.52 -6.71 18.96
CA ARG A 323 2.81 -6.88 19.65
C ARG A 323 3.99 -6.36 18.84
N TYR A 324 3.95 -6.57 17.51
CA TYR A 324 4.99 -6.05 16.63
C TYR A 324 4.98 -4.52 16.65
N GLU A 325 3.83 -3.88 16.45
CA GLU A 325 3.72 -2.41 16.45
C GLU A 325 4.12 -1.79 17.80
N GLU A 326 3.76 -2.44 18.93
CA GLU A 326 4.21 -2.02 20.27
C GLU A 326 5.74 -2.11 20.45
N SER A 327 6.39 -3.06 19.78
CA SER A 327 7.86 -3.22 19.83
C SER A 327 8.59 -2.29 18.86
N TYR A 328 7.87 -1.74 17.87
CA TYR A 328 8.42 -0.91 16.81
C TYR A 328 8.44 0.59 17.17
N GLN A 329 7.65 0.98 18.17
CA GLN A 329 7.61 2.34 18.73
C GLN A 329 8.82 2.62 19.62
#